data_a5b989cea78d1a15056b5e55e163e79c
#
_entry.id   a5b989cea78d1a15056b5e55e163e79c
#
_cell.length_a   1.000
_cell.length_b   1.000
_cell.length_c   1.000
_cell.angle_alpha   90.00
_cell.angle_beta   90.00
_cell.angle_gamma   90.00
#
_symmetry.space_group_name_H-M   'P 1'
#
loop_
_entity.id
_entity.type
_entity.pdbx_description
1 polymer ?
#
loop_
_entity_poly.entity_id
_entity_poly.type
_entity_poly.pdbx_seq_one_letter_code
_entity_poly.pdbx_strand_id
1 'polypeptide(L)'
;KRNGCISPEESQKHQPYQCFERDRCNALWQTDFKGDFLLGDSSRCFPLDILDDRSRFCIRTEPKPAASGIKETFLNAFREYGLPDSVLSDNGSQFSGFRGGYTQFERWLMDLDILPIHGRIRHPQTQGKIERFHRTMKLELLRTVPNDMEDARVKFALWRWKYNHIRPHAALGMKPPAQVYEPSSRALFVPKPYDYGSGMVRKVNNWGYLRFGPVRVYLSETM
;
A
#
# COMPACT_ATOMS: atom_id res chain seq x y z
N LYS A 1 -14.28 -33.44 5.99
CA LYS A 1 -13.07 -34.24 5.74
C LYS A 1 -13.35 -35.14 4.54
N ARG A 2 -13.49 -34.51 3.39
CA ARG A 2 -13.76 -35.15 2.12
C ARG A 2 -12.50 -35.86 1.64
N ASN A 3 -12.62 -37.17 1.40
CA ASN A 3 -11.66 -38.01 0.65
C ASN A 3 -10.31 -38.34 1.33
N GLY A 4 -10.15 -38.27 2.65
CA GLY A 4 -8.93 -38.79 3.31
C GLY A 4 -7.60 -38.10 2.94
N CYS A 5 -7.66 -36.98 2.20
CA CYS A 5 -6.47 -36.29 1.68
C CYS A 5 -5.76 -35.37 2.68
N ILE A 6 -6.25 -35.29 3.93
CA ILE A 6 -5.62 -34.48 4.98
C ILE A 6 -5.36 -35.40 6.17
N SER A 7 -4.09 -35.72 6.44
CA SER A 7 -3.74 -36.41 7.66
C SER A 7 -3.84 -35.45 8.87
N PRO A 8 -4.38 -35.89 10.01
CA PRO A 8 -4.42 -35.08 11.22
C PRO A 8 -3.04 -34.61 11.68
N GLU A 9 -2.00 -35.41 11.43
CA GLU A 9 -0.61 -35.15 11.81
C GLU A 9 0.03 -34.06 10.94
N GLU A 10 -0.27 -34.00 9.65
CA GLU A 10 0.18 -32.93 8.75
C GLU A 10 -0.54 -31.60 9.04
N SER A 11 -1.82 -31.68 9.43
CA SER A 11 -2.60 -30.51 9.82
C SER A 11 -2.06 -29.85 11.11
N GLN A 12 -1.48 -30.65 12.02
CA GLN A 12 -0.88 -30.15 13.27
C GLN A 12 0.52 -29.53 13.08
N LYS A 13 1.21 -29.81 11.98
CA LYS A 13 2.51 -29.20 11.64
C LYS A 13 2.40 -27.77 11.17
N HIS A 14 1.23 -27.33 10.75
CA HIS A 14 0.99 -25.92 10.42
C HIS A 14 0.71 -25.12 11.71
N GLN A 15 1.64 -24.25 12.08
CA GLN A 15 1.39 -23.28 13.14
C GLN A 15 0.10 -22.51 12.82
N PRO A 16 -0.73 -22.20 13.84
CA PRO A 16 -1.93 -21.41 13.63
C PRO A 16 -1.56 -20.11 12.93
N TYR A 17 -2.26 -19.81 11.84
CA TYR A 17 -2.06 -18.61 11.05
C TYR A 17 -2.26 -17.38 11.95
N GLN A 18 -1.18 -16.72 12.33
CA GLN A 18 -1.27 -15.45 13.05
C GLN A 18 -1.80 -14.39 12.08
N CYS A 19 -3.07 -14.05 12.25
CA CYS A 19 -3.67 -12.97 11.50
C CYS A 19 -3.08 -11.64 11.98
N PHE A 20 -2.22 -11.03 11.16
CA PHE A 20 -1.78 -9.67 11.41
C PHE A 20 -2.93 -8.71 11.11
N GLU A 21 -3.45 -8.08 12.14
CA GLU A 21 -4.55 -7.12 12.01
C GLU A 21 -4.33 -5.95 12.97
N ARG A 22 -4.53 -4.73 12.45
CA ARG A 22 -4.53 -3.53 13.29
C ARG A 22 -5.86 -3.41 14.00
N ASP A 23 -5.84 -2.78 15.17
CA ASP A 23 -6.99 -2.62 16.07
C ASP A 23 -7.94 -1.51 15.64
N ARG A 24 -7.47 -0.51 14.86
CA ARG A 24 -8.24 0.64 14.40
C ARG A 24 -8.03 0.97 12.93
N CYS A 25 -8.99 1.66 12.34
CA CYS A 25 -8.88 2.23 11.00
C CYS A 25 -7.74 3.23 10.92
N ASN A 26 -7.13 3.33 9.75
CA ASN A 26 -6.01 4.24 9.45
C ASN A 26 -4.73 4.02 10.28
N ALA A 27 -4.66 2.99 11.15
CA ALA A 27 -3.39 2.62 11.78
C ALA A 27 -2.38 2.10 10.76
N LEU A 28 -2.86 1.44 9.70
CA LEU A 28 -2.04 0.94 8.60
C LEU A 28 -2.82 0.94 7.30
N TRP A 29 -2.28 1.59 6.27
CA TRP A 29 -2.70 1.37 4.89
C TRP A 29 -1.72 0.44 4.19
N GLN A 30 -2.24 -0.54 3.45
CA GLN A 30 -1.45 -1.40 2.58
C GLN A 30 -1.53 -0.86 1.16
N THR A 31 -0.40 -0.80 0.46
CA THR A 31 -0.35 -0.37 -0.93
C THR A 31 0.47 -1.33 -1.77
N ASP A 32 0.04 -1.53 -2.99
CA ASP A 32 0.74 -2.37 -3.96
C ASP A 32 0.28 -2.05 -5.39
N PHE A 33 1.15 -2.29 -6.37
CA PHE A 33 0.75 -2.42 -7.77
C PHE A 33 0.33 -3.86 -8.03
N LYS A 34 -0.91 -4.06 -8.47
CA LYS A 34 -1.42 -5.40 -8.80
C LYS A 34 -0.59 -6.15 -9.88
N GLY A 35 0.38 -5.51 -10.48
CA GLY A 35 0.99 -5.90 -11.73
C GLY A 35 0.24 -5.32 -12.91
N ASP A 36 0.68 -5.60 -14.14
CA ASP A 36 0.09 -5.03 -15.34
C ASP A 36 -0.82 -6.02 -16.10
N PHE A 37 -1.69 -5.46 -16.91
CA PHE A 37 -2.48 -6.19 -17.92
C PHE A 37 -2.73 -5.30 -19.14
N LEU A 38 -3.07 -5.92 -20.26
CA LEU A 38 -3.41 -5.20 -21.50
C LEU A 38 -4.88 -4.80 -21.50
N LEU A 39 -5.16 -3.57 -21.93
CA LEU A 39 -6.48 -3.07 -22.25
C LEU A 39 -6.91 -3.50 -23.67
N GLY A 40 -8.15 -3.26 -24.03
CA GLY A 40 -8.68 -3.61 -25.35
C GLY A 40 -7.97 -2.90 -26.52
N ASP A 41 -7.44 -1.71 -26.28
CA ASP A 41 -6.60 -0.93 -27.22
C ASP A 41 -5.14 -1.34 -27.25
N SER A 42 -4.78 -2.44 -26.55
CA SER A 42 -3.42 -2.94 -26.37
C SER A 42 -2.48 -2.07 -25.52
N SER A 43 -2.96 -1.00 -24.93
CA SER A 43 -2.20 -0.24 -23.94
C SER A 43 -2.09 -1.01 -22.61
N ARG A 44 -1.04 -0.71 -21.81
CA ARG A 44 -0.83 -1.36 -20.51
C ARG A 44 -1.51 -0.59 -19.40
N CYS A 45 -2.07 -1.30 -18.45
CA CYS A 45 -2.67 -0.76 -17.24
C CYS A 45 -1.99 -1.35 -16.00
N PHE A 46 -1.55 -0.46 -15.11
CA PHE A 46 -0.88 -0.79 -13.84
C PHE A 46 -1.74 -0.29 -12.69
N PRO A 47 -2.67 -1.08 -12.14
CA PRO A 47 -3.49 -0.64 -11.02
C PRO A 47 -2.63 -0.40 -9.76
N LEU A 48 -2.75 0.80 -9.19
CA LEU A 48 -2.22 1.13 -7.88
C LEU A 48 -3.35 1.09 -6.86
N ASP A 49 -3.18 0.26 -5.84
CA ASP A 49 -4.19 -0.01 -4.83
C ASP A 49 -3.74 0.45 -3.45
N ILE A 50 -4.67 1.03 -2.67
CA ILE A 50 -4.48 1.42 -1.28
C ILE A 50 -5.65 0.87 -0.48
N LEU A 51 -5.36 0.06 0.53
CA LEU A 51 -6.34 -0.64 1.35
C LEU A 51 -6.12 -0.34 2.83
N ASP A 52 -7.17 0.00 3.58
CA ASP A 52 -7.09 0.06 5.03
C ASP A 52 -7.02 -1.36 5.65
N ASP A 53 -6.01 -1.57 6.51
CA ASP A 53 -5.74 -2.89 7.09
C ASP A 53 -6.86 -3.41 7.97
N ARG A 54 -7.49 -2.55 8.79
CA ARG A 54 -8.53 -2.93 9.74
C ARG A 54 -9.86 -3.19 9.06
N SER A 55 -10.35 -2.22 8.32
CA SER A 55 -11.70 -2.24 7.72
C SER A 55 -11.78 -2.93 6.38
N ARG A 56 -10.63 -3.24 5.74
CA ARG A 56 -10.58 -3.70 4.33
C ARG A 56 -11.12 -2.68 3.34
N PHE A 57 -11.34 -1.45 3.77
CA PHE A 57 -11.85 -0.39 2.92
C PHE A 57 -10.82 -0.06 1.83
N CYS A 58 -11.26 -0.09 0.59
CA CYS A 58 -10.43 0.32 -0.54
C CYS A 58 -10.39 1.85 -0.60
N ILE A 59 -9.30 2.43 -0.07
CA ILE A 59 -9.04 3.87 -0.07
C ILE A 59 -8.93 4.37 -1.52
N ARG A 60 -8.11 3.68 -2.33
CA ARG A 60 -7.92 3.95 -3.76
C ARG A 60 -7.71 2.66 -4.53
N THR A 61 -8.15 2.66 -5.76
CA THR A 61 -7.76 1.72 -6.81
C THR A 61 -7.75 2.51 -8.10
N GLU A 62 -6.56 2.82 -8.60
CA GLU A 62 -6.38 3.71 -9.75
C GLU A 62 -5.66 2.98 -10.88
N PRO A 63 -6.29 2.84 -12.07
CA PRO A 63 -5.61 2.37 -13.25
C PRO A 63 -4.60 3.42 -13.73
N LYS A 64 -3.34 3.02 -13.89
CA LYS A 64 -2.23 3.88 -14.32
C LYS A 64 -1.66 3.38 -15.64
N PRO A 65 -1.20 4.27 -16.53
CA PRO A 65 -0.52 3.85 -17.78
C PRO A 65 0.90 3.33 -17.53
N ALA A 66 1.45 3.58 -16.34
CA ALA A 66 2.75 3.12 -15.90
C ALA A 66 2.76 2.94 -14.37
N ALA A 67 3.71 2.17 -13.85
CA ALA A 67 3.92 2.01 -12.41
C ALA A 67 4.56 3.28 -11.81
N SER A 68 3.84 4.39 -11.87
CA SER A 68 4.29 5.73 -11.45
C SER A 68 3.13 6.55 -10.89
N GLY A 69 3.41 7.80 -10.46
CA GLY A 69 2.38 8.70 -9.95
C GLY A 69 1.85 8.33 -8.56
N ILE A 70 2.63 7.59 -7.76
CA ILE A 70 2.24 7.11 -6.43
C ILE A 70 1.89 8.28 -5.52
N LYS A 71 2.77 9.30 -5.47
CA LYS A 71 2.60 10.47 -4.59
C LYS A 71 1.29 11.20 -4.86
N GLU A 72 0.91 11.35 -6.12
CA GLU A 72 -0.35 12.00 -6.52
C GLU A 72 -1.58 11.20 -6.03
N THR A 73 -1.57 9.88 -6.22
CA THR A 73 -2.64 9.00 -5.72
C THR A 73 -2.79 9.10 -4.21
N PHE A 74 -1.67 9.08 -3.47
CA PHE A 74 -1.68 9.24 -2.01
C PHE A 74 -2.13 10.64 -1.59
N LEU A 75 -1.70 11.70 -2.28
CA LEU A 75 -2.14 13.05 -1.99
C LEU A 75 -3.67 13.20 -2.10
N ASN A 76 -4.26 12.61 -3.14
CA ASN A 76 -5.72 12.58 -3.31
C ASN A 76 -6.41 11.73 -2.23
N ALA A 77 -5.80 10.61 -1.83
CA ALA A 77 -6.29 9.79 -0.73
C ALA A 77 -6.25 10.55 0.61
N PHE A 78 -5.16 11.25 0.91
CA PHE A 78 -5.00 12.04 2.13
C PHE A 78 -5.97 13.22 2.23
N ARG A 79 -6.28 13.86 1.09
CA ARG A 79 -7.30 14.94 1.06
C ARG A 79 -8.70 14.43 1.37
N GLU A 80 -9.03 13.21 0.95
CA GLU A 80 -10.37 12.65 1.10
C GLU A 80 -10.55 11.94 2.45
N TYR A 81 -9.52 11.24 2.93
CA TYR A 81 -9.63 10.33 4.08
C TYR A 81 -8.74 10.69 5.27
N GLY A 82 -7.91 11.73 5.16
CA GLY A 82 -6.90 12.08 6.17
C GLY A 82 -5.67 11.18 6.13
N LEU A 83 -4.72 11.41 7.04
CA LEU A 83 -3.44 10.73 7.07
C LEU A 83 -3.51 9.44 7.90
N PRO A 84 -2.97 8.30 7.40
CA PRO A 84 -2.77 7.10 8.22
C PRO A 84 -1.57 7.28 9.16
N ASP A 85 -1.40 6.37 10.13
CA ASP A 85 -0.18 6.35 10.95
C ASP A 85 0.98 5.69 10.21
N SER A 86 0.68 4.71 9.37
CA SER A 86 1.71 3.96 8.65
C SER A 86 1.21 3.48 7.29
N VAL A 87 2.16 3.28 6.39
CA VAL A 87 1.92 2.71 5.04
C VAL A 87 2.83 1.52 4.86
N LEU A 88 2.25 0.37 4.57
CA LEU A 88 2.95 -0.87 4.21
C LEU A 88 2.98 -1.02 2.69
N SER A 89 4.17 -1.12 2.15
CA SER A 89 4.40 -1.44 0.73
C SER A 89 5.23 -2.71 0.57
N ASP A 90 5.31 -3.22 -0.64
CA ASP A 90 6.30 -4.23 -1.00
C ASP A 90 7.71 -3.62 -1.11
N ASN A 91 8.71 -4.46 -1.44
CA ASN A 91 10.08 -4.03 -1.68
C ASN A 91 10.35 -3.68 -3.17
N GLY A 92 9.31 -3.39 -3.94
CA GLY A 92 9.45 -2.94 -5.32
C GLY A 92 10.25 -1.65 -5.42
N SER A 93 10.95 -1.44 -6.53
CA SER A 93 11.82 -0.27 -6.74
C SER A 93 11.09 1.08 -6.64
N GLN A 94 9.77 1.07 -6.76
CA GLN A 94 8.93 2.26 -6.58
C GLN A 94 8.76 2.65 -5.10
N PHE A 95 8.93 1.69 -4.20
CA PHE A 95 8.68 1.84 -2.76
C PHE A 95 9.93 1.65 -1.90
N SER A 96 10.99 1.01 -2.42
CA SER A 96 12.21 0.71 -1.67
C SER A 96 13.42 1.34 -2.35
N GLY A 97 14.20 2.10 -1.58
CA GLY A 97 15.40 2.74 -2.05
C GLY A 97 16.58 1.78 -2.26
N PHE A 98 17.58 2.23 -3.02
CA PHE A 98 18.79 1.46 -3.26
C PHE A 98 19.56 1.22 -1.94
N ARG A 99 20.08 0.00 -1.74
CA ARG A 99 20.86 -0.40 -0.55
C ARG A 99 20.18 -0.15 0.79
N GLY A 100 18.83 -0.20 0.84
CA GLY A 100 18.08 0.06 2.09
C GLY A 100 17.97 1.54 2.45
N GLY A 101 18.30 2.46 1.53
CA GLY A 101 17.98 3.88 1.65
C GLY A 101 16.50 4.16 1.42
N TYR A 102 16.09 5.37 1.68
CA TYR A 102 14.71 5.81 1.49
C TYR A 102 14.49 6.35 0.08
N THR A 103 13.30 6.09 -0.47
CA THR A 103 12.83 6.73 -1.70
C THR A 103 12.32 8.15 -1.40
N GLN A 104 12.15 8.97 -2.46
CA GLN A 104 11.50 10.28 -2.31
C GLN A 104 10.06 10.16 -1.77
N PHE A 105 9.37 9.05 -2.11
CA PHE A 105 8.04 8.79 -1.61
C PHE A 105 8.03 8.50 -0.10
N GLU A 106 8.92 7.63 0.38
CA GLU A 106 9.05 7.32 1.80
C GLU A 106 9.44 8.53 2.62
N ARG A 107 10.41 9.33 2.13
CA ARG A 107 10.78 10.58 2.77
C ARG A 107 9.59 11.54 2.90
N TRP A 108 8.80 11.69 1.83
CA TRP A 108 7.60 12.49 1.87
C TRP A 108 6.55 11.97 2.86
N LEU A 109 6.40 10.64 3.02
CA LEU A 109 5.55 10.07 4.06
C LEU A 109 6.06 10.45 5.46
N MET A 110 7.38 10.35 5.70
CA MET A 110 7.99 10.74 6.98
C MET A 110 7.83 12.23 7.27
N ASP A 111 7.92 13.10 6.26
CA ASP A 111 7.66 14.55 6.39
C ASP A 111 6.19 14.84 6.82
N LEU A 112 5.28 13.88 6.58
CA LEU A 112 3.87 13.93 7.01
C LEU A 112 3.61 13.14 8.31
N ASP A 113 4.64 12.74 9.05
CA ASP A 113 4.55 11.90 10.25
C ASP A 113 3.85 10.56 9.97
N ILE A 114 4.07 9.97 8.80
CA ILE A 114 3.59 8.66 8.41
C ILE A 114 4.77 7.69 8.38
N LEU A 115 4.67 6.58 9.12
CA LEU A 115 5.71 5.56 9.17
C LEU A 115 5.68 4.67 7.90
N PRO A 116 6.69 4.73 7.02
CA PRO A 116 6.81 3.75 5.93
C PRO A 116 7.25 2.40 6.49
N ILE A 117 6.59 1.33 6.07
CA ILE A 117 6.87 -0.05 6.48
C ILE A 117 7.02 -0.90 5.22
N HIS A 118 8.06 -1.72 5.18
CA HIS A 118 8.24 -2.72 4.11
C HIS A 118 7.83 -4.10 4.58
N GLY A 119 7.21 -4.85 3.67
CA GLY A 119 6.96 -6.28 3.89
C GLY A 119 8.29 -7.00 4.11
N ARG A 120 8.35 -7.87 5.13
CA ARG A 120 9.55 -8.72 5.33
C ARG A 120 9.71 -9.65 4.13
N ILE A 121 10.93 -9.72 3.60
CA ILE A 121 11.28 -10.66 2.54
C ILE A 121 10.93 -12.08 3.01
N ARG A 122 10.14 -12.82 2.21
CA ARG A 122 9.64 -14.18 2.50
C ARG A 122 8.64 -14.33 3.65
N HIS A 123 7.95 -13.25 4.06
CA HIS A 123 6.83 -13.32 4.99
C HIS A 123 5.52 -12.84 4.32
N PRO A 124 4.85 -13.68 3.51
CA PRO A 124 3.65 -13.31 2.75
C PRO A 124 2.45 -12.93 3.64
N GLN A 125 2.51 -13.25 4.93
CA GLN A 125 1.42 -12.98 5.87
C GLN A 125 1.13 -11.47 6.05
N THR A 126 2.12 -10.60 5.84
CA THR A 126 1.97 -9.14 6.00
C THR A 126 1.15 -8.51 4.88
N GLN A 127 1.14 -9.09 3.68
CA GLN A 127 0.43 -8.56 2.49
C GLN A 127 -0.80 -9.40 2.08
N GLY A 128 -1.12 -10.45 2.81
CA GLY A 128 -2.22 -11.36 2.47
C GLY A 128 -3.60 -10.72 2.30
N LYS A 129 -3.79 -9.49 2.82
CA LYS A 129 -5.05 -8.75 2.66
C LYS A 129 -5.13 -8.08 1.29
N ILE A 130 -4.05 -7.41 0.87
CA ILE A 130 -4.00 -6.77 -0.45
C ILE A 130 -3.92 -7.83 -1.57
N GLU A 131 -3.26 -8.96 -1.34
CA GLU A 131 -3.28 -10.10 -2.27
C GLU A 131 -4.69 -10.66 -2.46
N ARG A 132 -5.46 -10.81 -1.36
CA ARG A 132 -6.86 -11.23 -1.42
C ARG A 132 -7.73 -10.19 -2.14
N PHE A 133 -7.47 -8.91 -1.92
CA PHE A 133 -8.12 -7.82 -2.64
C PHE A 133 -7.85 -7.93 -4.15
N HIS A 134 -6.60 -8.11 -4.57
CA HIS A 134 -6.22 -8.31 -5.96
C HIS A 134 -6.88 -9.53 -6.59
N ARG A 135 -6.99 -10.65 -5.84
CA ARG A 135 -7.71 -11.82 -6.31
C ARG A 135 -9.20 -11.53 -6.56
N THR A 136 -9.83 -10.77 -5.67
CA THR A 136 -11.22 -10.36 -5.82
C THR A 136 -11.38 -9.44 -7.03
N MET A 137 -10.51 -8.44 -7.18
CA MET A 137 -10.49 -7.55 -8.34
C MET A 137 -10.36 -8.33 -9.66
N LYS A 138 -9.44 -9.31 -9.72
CA LYS A 138 -9.27 -10.17 -10.90
C LYS A 138 -10.54 -10.93 -11.26
N LEU A 139 -11.24 -11.47 -10.27
CA LEU A 139 -12.43 -12.27 -10.48
C LEU A 139 -13.68 -11.46 -10.85
N GLU A 140 -13.78 -10.23 -10.38
CA GLU A 140 -14.99 -9.41 -10.51
C GLU A 140 -14.84 -8.29 -11.54
N LEU A 141 -13.76 -7.50 -11.45
CA LEU A 141 -13.53 -6.34 -12.32
C LEU A 141 -12.89 -6.74 -13.64
N LEU A 142 -11.82 -7.55 -13.59
CA LEU A 142 -11.04 -7.90 -14.77
C LEU A 142 -11.58 -9.12 -15.53
N ARG A 143 -12.77 -9.60 -15.17
CA ARG A 143 -13.49 -10.61 -15.95
C ARG A 143 -13.83 -10.08 -17.35
N THR A 144 -14.11 -8.80 -17.46
CA THR A 144 -14.30 -8.08 -18.72
C THR A 144 -13.24 -7.00 -18.80
N VAL A 145 -12.24 -7.21 -19.66
CA VAL A 145 -11.14 -6.28 -19.85
C VAL A 145 -11.68 -4.91 -20.27
N PRO A 146 -11.25 -3.79 -19.66
CA PRO A 146 -11.59 -2.46 -20.11
C PRO A 146 -11.07 -2.18 -21.53
N ASN A 147 -11.79 -1.38 -22.30
CA ASN A 147 -11.44 -1.10 -23.69
C ASN A 147 -10.19 -0.23 -23.80
N ASP A 148 -10.13 0.81 -22.99
CA ASP A 148 -9.05 1.79 -22.92
C ASP A 148 -8.88 2.32 -21.49
N MET A 149 -8.00 3.29 -21.28
CA MET A 149 -7.70 3.85 -19.96
C MET A 149 -8.88 4.61 -19.35
N GLU A 150 -9.72 5.25 -20.16
CA GLU A 150 -10.89 5.99 -19.68
C GLU A 150 -11.98 5.02 -19.20
N ASP A 151 -12.28 3.99 -19.99
CA ASP A 151 -13.18 2.90 -19.59
C ASP A 151 -12.65 2.18 -18.31
N ALA A 152 -11.33 2.02 -18.21
CA ALA A 152 -10.71 1.49 -17.01
C ALA A 152 -10.99 2.36 -15.78
N ARG A 153 -10.82 3.69 -15.87
CA ARG A 153 -11.10 4.62 -14.76
C ARG A 153 -12.55 4.50 -14.28
N VAL A 154 -13.50 4.48 -15.21
CA VAL A 154 -14.93 4.34 -14.90
C VAL A 154 -15.22 3.00 -14.21
N LYS A 155 -14.74 1.89 -14.80
CA LYS A 155 -14.96 0.53 -14.26
C LYS A 155 -14.33 0.34 -12.88
N PHE A 156 -13.11 0.85 -12.67
CA PHE A 156 -12.43 0.79 -11.39
C PHE A 156 -13.15 1.60 -10.31
N ALA A 157 -13.60 2.82 -10.64
CA ALA A 157 -14.36 3.66 -9.72
C ALA A 157 -15.67 2.99 -9.29
N LEU A 158 -16.43 2.45 -10.25
CA LEU A 158 -17.69 1.74 -9.98
C LEU A 158 -17.46 0.47 -9.15
N TRP A 159 -16.42 -0.30 -9.48
CA TRP A 159 -16.08 -1.50 -8.74
C TRP A 159 -15.63 -1.18 -7.30
N ARG A 160 -14.78 -0.14 -7.08
CA ARG A 160 -14.39 0.34 -5.76
C ARG A 160 -15.60 0.68 -4.91
N TRP A 161 -16.56 1.39 -5.50
CA TRP A 161 -17.79 1.73 -4.81
C TRP A 161 -18.57 0.47 -4.37
N LYS A 162 -18.77 -0.50 -5.29
CA LYS A 162 -19.43 -1.78 -4.98
C LYS A 162 -18.68 -2.57 -3.92
N TYR A 163 -17.35 -2.64 -4.03
CA TYR A 163 -16.49 -3.32 -3.07
C TYR A 163 -16.65 -2.75 -1.66
N ASN A 164 -16.64 -1.43 -1.53
CA ASN A 164 -16.73 -0.77 -0.24
C ASN A 164 -18.14 -0.78 0.36
N HIS A 165 -19.20 -0.61 -0.44
CA HIS A 165 -20.56 -0.34 0.08
C HIS A 165 -21.52 -1.53 -0.03
N ILE A 166 -21.28 -2.48 -0.92
CA ILE A 166 -22.20 -3.57 -1.18
C ILE A 166 -21.60 -4.93 -0.78
N ARG A 167 -20.30 -5.14 -1.07
CA ARG A 167 -19.69 -6.45 -0.88
C ARG A 167 -19.55 -6.81 0.60
N PRO A 168 -20.17 -7.94 1.07
CA PRO A 168 -19.97 -8.43 2.44
C PRO A 168 -18.59 -9.07 2.61
N HIS A 169 -17.95 -8.85 3.75
CA HIS A 169 -16.66 -9.43 4.09
C HIS A 169 -16.75 -10.32 5.31
N ALA A 170 -16.39 -11.61 5.18
CA ALA A 170 -16.42 -12.56 6.29
C ALA A 170 -15.58 -12.11 7.49
N ALA A 171 -14.41 -11.51 7.24
CA ALA A 171 -13.54 -10.95 8.28
C ALA A 171 -14.17 -9.77 9.05
N LEU A 172 -15.23 -9.16 8.53
CA LEU A 172 -15.96 -8.03 9.13
C LEU A 172 -17.35 -8.45 9.62
N GLY A 173 -17.56 -9.75 9.89
CA GLY A 173 -18.88 -10.25 10.27
C GLY A 173 -19.93 -10.04 9.18
N MET A 174 -19.54 -10.24 7.92
CA MET A 174 -20.40 -10.06 6.72
C MET A 174 -20.84 -8.61 6.48
N LYS A 175 -20.22 -7.62 7.11
CA LYS A 175 -20.46 -6.20 6.84
C LYS A 175 -19.66 -5.73 5.62
N PRO A 176 -20.16 -4.80 4.81
CA PRO A 176 -19.37 -4.08 3.84
C PRO A 176 -18.29 -3.20 4.50
N PRO A 177 -17.12 -2.99 3.88
CA PRO A 177 -16.04 -2.18 4.45
C PRO A 177 -16.47 -0.78 4.90
N ALA A 178 -17.34 -0.10 4.15
CA ALA A 178 -17.81 1.24 4.47
C ALA A 178 -18.63 1.32 5.77
N GLN A 179 -19.16 0.21 6.27
CA GLN A 179 -19.85 0.19 7.57
C GLN A 179 -18.89 0.09 8.77
N VAL A 180 -17.61 -0.18 8.50
CA VAL A 180 -16.56 -0.35 9.52
C VAL A 180 -15.52 0.75 9.45
N TYR A 181 -15.31 1.32 8.27
CA TYR A 181 -14.30 2.34 8.03
C TYR A 181 -14.73 3.71 8.55
N GLU A 182 -13.79 4.38 9.22
CA GLU A 182 -13.91 5.77 9.64
C GLU A 182 -12.70 6.56 9.10
N PRO A 183 -12.91 7.74 8.49
CA PRO A 183 -11.82 8.59 8.04
C PRO A 183 -10.88 8.98 9.18
N SER A 184 -9.63 9.24 8.87
CA SER A 184 -8.65 9.69 9.86
C SER A 184 -8.94 11.12 10.32
N SER A 185 -8.81 11.36 11.62
CA SER A 185 -8.85 12.71 12.18
C SER A 185 -7.58 13.54 11.89
N ARG A 186 -6.51 12.89 11.42
CA ARG A 186 -5.24 13.53 11.04
C ARG A 186 -5.40 14.19 9.66
N ALA A 187 -5.64 15.49 9.63
CA ALA A 187 -5.76 16.24 8.37
C ALA A 187 -4.41 16.35 7.64
N LEU A 188 -4.47 16.43 6.32
CA LEU A 188 -3.29 16.73 5.51
C LEU A 188 -2.78 18.13 5.85
N PHE A 189 -1.48 18.26 6.09
CA PHE A 189 -0.81 19.52 6.38
C PHE A 189 0.41 19.74 5.47
N VAL A 190 0.89 20.96 5.40
CA VAL A 190 2.16 21.27 4.74
C VAL A 190 3.28 21.12 5.77
N PRO A 191 4.24 20.21 5.56
CA PRO A 191 5.35 20.04 6.48
C PRO A 191 6.12 21.34 6.66
N LYS A 192 6.43 21.67 7.90
CA LYS A 192 7.32 22.82 8.20
C LYS A 192 8.75 22.42 7.84
N PRO A 193 9.58 23.39 7.37
CA PRO A 193 11.01 23.16 7.23
C PRO A 193 11.60 22.66 8.56
N TYR A 194 12.48 21.68 8.48
CA TYR A 194 13.12 21.14 9.68
C TYR A 194 14.04 22.21 10.31
N ASP A 195 13.87 22.47 11.59
CA ASP A 195 14.77 23.31 12.37
C ASP A 195 15.89 22.46 12.99
N TYR A 196 17.10 22.65 12.49
CA TYR A 196 18.28 21.94 12.99
C TYR A 196 18.80 22.50 14.33
N GLY A 197 18.23 23.58 14.83
CA GLY A 197 18.66 24.26 16.05
C GLY A 197 20.16 24.63 16.00
N SER A 198 20.85 24.45 17.14
CA SER A 198 22.30 24.66 17.26
C SER A 198 23.14 23.44 16.87
N GLY A 199 22.52 22.38 16.35
CA GLY A 199 23.18 21.14 15.96
C GLY A 199 24.14 21.31 14.78
N MET A 200 25.14 20.43 14.69
CA MET A 200 26.06 20.40 13.56
C MET A 200 25.36 19.79 12.33
N VAL A 201 25.02 20.63 11.36
CA VAL A 201 24.38 20.19 10.10
C VAL A 201 25.43 19.68 9.14
N ARG A 202 25.19 18.50 8.56
CA ARG A 202 26.00 17.92 7.50
C ARG A 202 25.11 17.58 6.31
N LYS A 203 25.54 17.97 5.12
CA LYS A 203 24.83 17.64 3.89
C LYS A 203 25.21 16.25 3.41
N VAL A 204 24.23 15.43 3.09
CA VAL A 204 24.40 14.18 2.37
C VAL A 204 24.78 14.50 0.93
N ASN A 205 25.79 13.83 0.38
CA ASN A 205 26.18 14.05 -1.01
C ASN A 205 25.21 13.36 -2.00
N ASN A 206 25.38 13.62 -3.30
CA ASN A 206 24.50 13.08 -4.34
C ASN A 206 24.52 11.53 -4.44
N TRP A 207 25.43 10.86 -3.74
CA TRP A 207 25.55 9.41 -3.66
C TRP A 207 24.98 8.83 -2.35
N GLY A 208 24.29 9.65 -1.56
CA GLY A 208 23.69 9.22 -0.32
C GLY A 208 24.64 9.05 0.87
N TYR A 209 25.86 9.57 0.76
CA TYR A 209 26.86 9.45 1.82
C TYR A 209 26.99 10.72 2.67
N LEU A 210 27.11 10.50 3.97
CA LEU A 210 27.56 11.49 4.94
C LEU A 210 29.03 11.23 5.29
N ARG A 211 29.83 12.29 5.42
CA ARG A 211 31.25 12.18 5.78
C ARG A 211 31.51 12.77 7.17
N PHE A 212 32.10 11.95 8.04
CA PHE A 212 32.62 12.34 9.34
C PHE A 212 34.14 12.09 9.37
N GLY A 213 34.93 13.09 9.07
CA GLY A 213 36.39 12.91 8.93
C GLY A 213 36.73 11.85 7.88
N PRO A 214 37.44 10.77 8.25
CA PRO A 214 37.78 9.68 7.32
C PRO A 214 36.60 8.71 7.07
N VAL A 215 35.57 8.71 7.91
CA VAL A 215 34.47 7.74 7.86
C VAL A 215 33.40 8.21 6.90
N ARG A 216 32.93 7.31 6.02
CA ARG A 216 31.76 7.50 5.18
C ARG A 216 30.61 6.62 5.68
N VAL A 217 29.45 7.23 5.90
CA VAL A 217 28.22 6.52 6.26
C VAL A 217 27.22 6.71 5.15
N TYR A 218 26.73 5.62 4.57
CA TYR A 218 25.63 5.68 3.62
C TYR A 218 24.33 5.86 4.37
N LEU A 219 23.51 6.82 3.98
CA LEU A 219 22.19 7.07 4.56
C LEU A 219 21.10 6.82 3.52
N SER A 220 21.06 7.62 2.48
CA SER A 220 20.09 7.52 1.40
C SER A 220 20.45 8.52 0.28
N GLU A 221 20.04 8.20 -0.94
CA GLU A 221 20.21 9.12 -2.10
C GLU A 221 19.19 10.27 -2.09
N THR A 222 18.19 10.22 -1.20
CA THR A 222 17.07 11.18 -1.14
C THR A 222 17.04 12.06 0.11
N MET A 223 18.06 12.00 0.95
CA MET A 223 18.18 12.84 2.17
C MET A 223 19.01 14.10 1.96
#